data_de21278a8297b16460f692ebd42e25de
#
_entry.id   de21278a8297b16460f692ebd42e25de
#
_cell.length_a   1.000
_cell.length_b   1.000
_cell.length_c   1.000
_cell.angle_alpha   90.00
_cell.angle_beta   90.00
_cell.angle_gamma   90.00
#
_symmetry.space_group_name_H-M   'P 1'
#
loop_
_entity.id
_entity.type
_entity.pdbx_description
1 polymer ?
#
loop_
_entity_poly.entity_id
_entity_poly.type
_entity_poly.pdbx_seq_one_letter_code
_entity_poly.pdbx_strand_id
1 'polypeptide(L)'
;MKNWRKWELIQLYDKEIKGCKGCFSCRQKKECIIKDDFFNECFNKIDEADGILLGSPVYSADISSKMKALLERAGVVVATNPGMLKHKVGASVASVRRGGGMTTVDTMNHFLLNKEVFLIGSTYWNMVYGKDS
;
A
#
# COMPACT_ATOMS: atom_id res chain seq x y z
N MET A 1 -19.92 -23.58 -7.43
CA MET A 1 -19.52 -22.17 -7.51
C MET A 1 -18.20 -22.00 -6.76
N LYS A 2 -17.14 -21.56 -7.42
CA LYS A 2 -15.91 -21.19 -6.71
C LYS A 2 -16.21 -19.93 -5.90
N ASN A 3 -16.09 -20.01 -4.56
CA ASN A 3 -16.21 -18.88 -3.66
C ASN A 3 -14.88 -18.08 -3.72
N TRP A 4 -14.74 -17.27 -4.75
CA TRP A 4 -13.51 -16.53 -5.08
C TRP A 4 -13.46 -15.11 -4.47
N ARG A 5 -14.30 -14.83 -3.46
CA ARG A 5 -14.29 -13.59 -2.70
C ARG A 5 -13.65 -13.80 -1.34
N LYS A 6 -12.36 -14.05 -1.34
CA LYS A 6 -11.59 -14.04 -0.11
C LYS A 6 -10.92 -12.68 0.03
N TRP A 7 -11.25 -11.93 1.05
CA TRP A 7 -10.60 -10.67 1.38
C TRP A 7 -9.97 -10.76 2.78
N GLU A 8 -8.93 -10.00 3.00
CA GLU A 8 -8.24 -9.89 4.27
C GLU A 8 -7.93 -8.42 4.57
N LEU A 9 -8.27 -7.95 5.76
CA LEU A 9 -7.94 -6.62 6.24
C LEU A 9 -6.65 -6.69 7.07
N ILE A 10 -5.66 -5.90 6.68
CA ILE A 10 -4.40 -5.77 7.42
C ILE A 10 -4.32 -4.35 7.97
N GLN A 11 -4.31 -4.23 9.29
CA GLN A 11 -4.14 -2.94 9.96
C GLN A 11 -2.68 -2.74 10.35
N LEU A 12 -2.15 -1.55 10.04
CA LEU A 12 -0.74 -1.22 10.27
C LEU A 12 -0.50 -0.45 11.58
N TYR A 13 -1.58 0.01 12.24
CA TYR A 13 -1.44 1.00 13.30
C TYR A 13 -0.63 0.48 14.51
N ASP A 14 -0.78 -0.77 14.87
CA ASP A 14 -0.10 -1.46 15.97
C ASP A 14 1.16 -2.23 15.52
N LYS A 15 1.48 -2.19 14.23
CA LYS A 15 2.63 -2.91 13.66
C LYS A 15 3.83 -2.01 13.53
N GLU A 16 5.01 -2.57 13.73
CA GLU A 16 6.26 -1.90 13.39
C GLU A 16 6.60 -2.17 11.92
N ILE A 17 6.85 -1.11 11.16
CA ILE A 17 7.40 -1.19 9.82
C ILE A 17 8.51 -0.14 9.71
N LYS A 18 9.73 -0.62 9.56
CA LYS A 18 10.94 0.22 9.41
C LYS A 18 11.03 0.77 7.99
N GLY A 19 11.62 1.93 7.84
CA GLY A 19 11.92 2.52 6.54
C GLY A 19 12.94 1.71 5.73
N CYS A 20 13.01 1.95 4.43
CA CYS A 20 13.99 1.33 3.56
C CYS A 20 15.40 1.85 3.87
N LYS A 21 16.40 0.97 3.94
CA LYS A 21 17.82 1.34 4.12
C LYS A 21 18.56 1.56 2.80
N GLY A 22 17.91 1.36 1.65
CA GLY A 22 18.53 1.50 0.34
C GLY A 22 19.66 0.49 0.07
N CYS A 23 19.68 -0.65 0.75
CA CYS A 23 20.77 -1.64 0.63
C CYS A 23 20.66 -2.54 -0.61
N PHE A 24 19.53 -2.53 -1.31
CA PHE A 24 19.22 -3.36 -2.49
C PHE A 24 19.42 -4.89 -2.31
N SER A 25 19.52 -5.37 -1.07
CA SER A 25 19.64 -6.80 -0.79
C SER A 25 18.38 -7.62 -1.14
N CYS A 26 17.27 -6.95 -1.45
CA CYS A 26 16.03 -7.56 -1.95
C CYS A 26 16.10 -7.94 -3.45
N ARG A 27 17.16 -7.52 -4.17
CA ARG A 27 17.33 -7.85 -5.59
C ARG A 27 17.33 -9.36 -5.78
N GLN A 28 16.50 -9.85 -6.70
CA GLN A 28 16.33 -11.27 -7.03
C GLN A 28 15.81 -12.16 -5.87
N LYS A 29 15.47 -11.57 -4.71
CA LYS A 29 14.98 -12.33 -3.55
C LYS A 29 13.47 -12.21 -3.32
N LYS A 30 12.83 -11.25 -3.94
CA LYS A 30 11.38 -10.94 -3.78
C LYS A 30 10.94 -10.65 -2.34
N GLU A 31 11.87 -10.35 -1.45
CA GLU A 31 11.63 -10.04 -0.05
C GLU A 31 12.67 -9.05 0.48
N CYS A 32 12.35 -8.35 1.56
CA CYS A 32 13.29 -7.47 2.24
C CYS A 32 14.17 -8.26 3.21
N ILE A 33 15.44 -7.87 3.31
CA ILE A 33 16.40 -8.47 4.25
C ILE A 33 16.08 -8.15 5.72
N ILE A 34 15.37 -7.04 5.98
CA ILE A 34 14.93 -6.69 7.33
C ILE A 34 13.77 -7.62 7.70
N LYS A 35 14.00 -8.51 8.67
CA LYS A 35 13.07 -9.57 9.08
C LYS A 35 12.44 -9.31 10.46
N ASP A 36 12.92 -8.34 11.19
CA ASP A 36 12.53 -8.03 12.58
C ASP A 36 11.39 -7.01 12.67
N ASP A 37 10.53 -6.97 11.64
CA ASP A 37 9.33 -6.16 11.59
C ASP A 37 8.22 -6.81 10.72
N PHE A 38 7.06 -6.18 10.66
CA PHE A 38 5.87 -6.72 9.99
C PHE A 38 5.91 -6.63 8.45
N PHE A 39 6.93 -5.99 7.86
CA PHE A 39 6.92 -5.70 6.43
C PHE A 39 6.77 -6.95 5.55
N ASN A 40 7.64 -7.95 5.72
CA ASN A 40 7.65 -9.11 4.82
C ASN A 40 6.35 -9.93 4.91
N GLU A 41 5.77 -10.06 6.11
CA GLU A 41 4.46 -10.71 6.27
C GLU A 41 3.38 -9.97 5.50
N CYS A 42 3.29 -8.65 5.65
CA CYS A 42 2.33 -7.80 4.94
C CYS A 42 2.58 -7.83 3.41
N PHE A 43 3.83 -7.71 2.99
CA PHE A 43 4.19 -7.66 1.57
C PHE A 43 3.92 -8.98 0.85
N ASN A 44 4.15 -10.12 1.49
CA ASN A 44 3.81 -11.43 0.92
C ASN A 44 2.30 -11.53 0.60
N LYS A 45 1.45 -11.02 1.48
CA LYS A 45 -0.01 -10.99 1.25
C LYS A 45 -0.38 -10.06 0.09
N ILE A 46 0.32 -8.94 -0.06
CA ILE A 46 0.15 -8.05 -1.22
C ILE A 46 0.58 -8.74 -2.51
N ASP A 47 1.69 -9.48 -2.49
CA ASP A 47 2.19 -10.21 -3.66
C ASP A 47 1.29 -11.39 -4.05
N GLU A 48 0.67 -12.06 -3.09
CA GLU A 48 -0.26 -13.17 -3.36
C GLU A 48 -1.67 -12.71 -3.81
N ALA A 49 -2.06 -11.48 -3.48
CA ALA A 49 -3.40 -10.97 -3.78
C ALA A 49 -3.60 -10.66 -5.27
N ASP A 50 -4.80 -10.90 -5.79
CA ASP A 50 -5.23 -10.48 -7.13
C ASP A 50 -5.61 -8.98 -7.16
N GLY A 51 -6.07 -8.45 -6.02
CA GLY A 51 -6.47 -7.06 -5.86
C GLY A 51 -5.91 -6.44 -4.58
N ILE A 52 -5.57 -5.16 -4.64
CA ILE A 52 -4.95 -4.39 -3.56
C ILE A 52 -5.80 -3.15 -3.28
N LEU A 53 -6.32 -3.04 -2.06
CA LEU A 53 -6.96 -1.81 -1.59
C LEU A 53 -6.04 -1.15 -0.56
N LEU A 54 -5.50 0.01 -0.87
CA LEU A 54 -4.69 0.81 0.04
C LEU A 54 -5.58 1.82 0.76
N GLY A 55 -5.50 1.85 2.08
CA GLY A 55 -6.25 2.79 2.91
C GLY A 55 -5.36 3.50 3.92
N SER A 56 -5.47 4.82 4.02
CA SER A 56 -4.72 5.60 5.01
C SER A 56 -5.56 6.72 5.60
N PRO A 57 -5.44 6.99 6.91
CA PRO A 57 -5.84 8.30 7.42
C PRO A 57 -4.94 9.39 6.84
N VAL A 58 -5.48 10.60 6.76
CA VAL A 58 -4.68 11.78 6.42
C VAL A 58 -3.94 12.25 7.67
N TYR A 59 -2.63 12.08 7.68
CA TYR A 59 -1.74 12.59 8.71
C TYR A 59 -0.77 13.60 8.08
N SER A 60 -0.70 14.81 8.65
CA SER A 60 0.16 15.87 8.10
C SER A 60 -0.02 16.08 6.59
N ALA A 61 -1.29 16.13 6.14
CA ALA A 61 -1.72 16.33 4.75
C ALA A 61 -1.33 15.22 3.77
N ASP A 62 -0.90 14.06 4.23
CA ASP A 62 -0.53 12.90 3.40
C ASP A 62 -0.81 11.57 4.12
N ILE A 63 -0.35 10.46 3.56
CA ILE A 63 -0.46 9.11 4.14
C ILE A 63 0.25 9.01 5.49
N SER A 64 -0.16 8.04 6.30
CA SER A 64 0.52 7.74 7.56
C SER A 64 1.97 7.29 7.34
N SER A 65 2.84 7.53 8.31
CA SER A 65 4.25 7.11 8.26
C SER A 65 4.42 5.61 8.06
N LYS A 66 3.55 4.80 8.64
CA LYS A 66 3.59 3.33 8.47
C LYS A 66 3.21 2.90 7.06
N MET A 67 2.18 3.54 6.49
CA MET A 67 1.83 3.32 5.09
C MET A 67 3.00 3.75 4.19
N LYS A 68 3.63 4.88 4.46
CA LYS A 68 4.79 5.34 3.68
C LYS A 68 5.95 4.35 3.77
N ALA A 69 6.29 3.86 4.94
CA ALA A 69 7.34 2.86 5.12
C ALA A 69 7.05 1.55 4.38
N LEU A 70 5.78 1.09 4.42
CA LEU A 70 5.34 -0.07 3.65
C LEU A 70 5.53 0.15 2.14
N LEU A 71 5.00 1.25 1.60
CA LEU A 71 5.06 1.54 0.16
C LEU A 71 6.49 1.80 -0.32
N GLU A 72 7.32 2.46 0.49
CA GLU A 72 8.73 2.70 0.19
C GLU A 72 9.50 1.39 0.03
N ARG A 73 9.39 0.49 1.00
CA ARG A 73 10.08 -0.82 0.94
C ARG A 73 9.51 -1.71 -0.14
N ALA A 74 8.17 -1.79 -0.26
CA ALA A 74 7.51 -2.53 -1.35
C ALA A 74 7.95 -2.00 -2.72
N GLY A 75 8.06 -0.68 -2.84
CA GLY A 75 8.52 -0.02 -4.05
C GLY A 75 9.91 -0.47 -4.49
N VAL A 76 10.85 -0.61 -3.56
CA VAL A 76 12.22 -1.07 -3.86
C VAL A 76 12.25 -2.57 -4.15
N VAL A 77 11.51 -3.39 -3.38
CA VAL A 77 11.42 -4.83 -3.64
C VAL A 77 10.89 -5.10 -5.05
N VAL A 78 9.78 -4.46 -5.42
CA VAL A 78 9.16 -4.63 -6.75
C VAL A 78 10.07 -4.09 -7.86
N ALA A 79 10.70 -2.92 -7.67
CA ALA A 79 11.59 -2.34 -8.66
C ALA A 79 12.82 -3.23 -8.96
N THR A 80 13.27 -3.98 -7.97
CA THR A 80 14.41 -4.91 -8.12
C THR A 80 14.01 -6.33 -8.50
N ASN A 81 12.70 -6.60 -8.55
CA ASN A 81 12.10 -7.89 -8.95
C ASN A 81 10.92 -7.63 -9.91
N PRO A 82 11.21 -7.28 -11.19
CA PRO A 82 10.18 -6.85 -12.13
C PRO A 82 9.02 -7.84 -12.28
N GLY A 83 7.81 -7.31 -12.40
CA GLY A 83 6.60 -8.08 -12.68
C GLY A 83 5.83 -8.56 -11.45
N MET A 84 6.34 -8.39 -10.22
CA MET A 84 5.66 -8.90 -9.02
C MET A 84 4.22 -8.42 -8.86
N LEU A 85 3.96 -7.12 -9.01
CA LEU A 85 2.60 -6.56 -8.87
C LEU A 85 1.92 -6.27 -10.20
N LYS A 86 2.58 -6.57 -11.29
CA LYS A 86 2.09 -6.27 -12.64
C LYS A 86 0.72 -6.88 -12.91
N HIS A 87 -0.17 -6.05 -13.44
CA HIS A 87 -1.52 -6.42 -13.83
C HIS A 87 -2.48 -6.84 -12.71
N LYS A 88 -2.08 -6.68 -11.44
CA LYS A 88 -3.04 -6.73 -10.34
C LYS A 88 -4.02 -5.55 -10.45
N VAL A 89 -5.13 -5.65 -9.74
CA VAL A 89 -6.13 -4.58 -9.67
C VAL A 89 -5.92 -3.82 -8.38
N GLY A 90 -5.98 -2.49 -8.40
CA GLY A 90 -5.74 -1.68 -7.21
C GLY A 90 -6.64 -0.47 -7.10
N ALA A 91 -6.89 -0.05 -5.86
CA ALA A 91 -7.61 1.17 -5.53
C ALA A 91 -7.08 1.77 -4.23
N SER A 92 -7.36 3.05 -4.00
CA SER A 92 -6.95 3.78 -2.80
C SER A 92 -8.12 4.49 -2.14
N VAL A 93 -8.13 4.52 -0.81
CA VAL A 93 -9.13 5.24 0.00
C VAL A 93 -8.44 6.06 1.08
N ALA A 94 -9.00 7.20 1.43
CA ALA A 94 -8.49 8.06 2.50
C ALA A 94 -9.57 8.39 3.52
N SER A 95 -9.22 8.36 4.81
CA SER A 95 -10.03 8.92 5.89
C SER A 95 -9.54 10.33 6.20
N VAL A 96 -10.41 11.33 6.07
CA VAL A 96 -10.08 12.75 6.07
C VAL A 96 -10.84 13.46 7.17
N ARG A 97 -10.16 14.30 7.95
CA ARG A 97 -10.86 15.19 8.90
C ARG A 97 -11.19 16.55 8.28
N ARG A 98 -10.24 17.17 7.57
CA ARG A 98 -10.38 18.52 6.99
C ARG A 98 -9.89 18.56 5.55
N GLY A 99 -8.59 18.48 5.33
CA GLY A 99 -7.93 18.58 4.03
C GLY A 99 -6.86 17.52 3.85
N GLY A 100 -6.21 17.50 2.69
CA GLY A 100 -5.12 16.56 2.37
C GLY A 100 -5.59 15.21 1.82
N GLY A 101 -6.90 14.98 1.67
CA GLY A 101 -7.43 13.73 1.14
C GLY A 101 -6.96 13.42 -0.28
N MET A 102 -6.95 14.42 -1.16
CA MET A 102 -6.47 14.28 -2.53
C MET A 102 -5.00 13.85 -2.57
N THR A 103 -4.12 14.56 -1.84
CA THR A 103 -2.71 14.21 -1.75
C THR A 103 -2.51 12.78 -1.24
N THR A 104 -3.25 12.38 -0.21
CA THR A 104 -3.19 11.04 0.37
C THR A 104 -3.58 9.95 -0.64
N VAL A 105 -4.69 10.14 -1.36
CA VAL A 105 -5.13 9.21 -2.42
C VAL A 105 -4.10 9.18 -3.55
N ASP A 106 -3.61 10.34 -3.99
CA ASP A 106 -2.65 10.44 -5.08
C ASP A 106 -1.32 9.78 -4.73
N THR A 107 -0.83 9.94 -3.51
CA THR A 107 0.40 9.27 -3.05
C THR A 107 0.29 7.74 -3.17
N MET A 108 -0.84 7.16 -2.76
CA MET A 108 -1.07 5.72 -2.89
C MET A 108 -1.28 5.30 -4.36
N ASN A 109 -2.00 6.10 -5.13
CA ASN A 109 -2.24 5.85 -6.56
C ASN A 109 -0.93 5.89 -7.36
N HIS A 110 -0.03 6.82 -7.08
CA HIS A 110 1.28 6.89 -7.72
C HIS A 110 2.10 5.62 -7.48
N PHE A 111 2.05 5.05 -6.28
CA PHE A 111 2.67 3.76 -6.00
C PHE A 111 2.08 2.66 -6.89
N LEU A 112 0.74 2.51 -6.90
CA LEU A 112 0.07 1.47 -7.70
C LEU A 112 0.38 1.60 -9.19
N LEU A 113 0.28 2.79 -9.76
CA LEU A 113 0.59 3.07 -11.16
C LEU A 113 2.05 2.76 -11.49
N ASN A 114 2.99 3.18 -10.64
CA ASN A 114 4.41 2.91 -10.84
C ASN A 114 4.77 1.41 -10.79
N LYS A 115 3.89 0.58 -10.21
CA LYS A 115 4.06 -0.88 -10.12
C LYS A 115 3.22 -1.65 -11.15
N GLU A 116 2.75 -0.99 -12.19
CA GLU A 116 1.97 -1.57 -13.30
C GLU A 116 0.66 -2.22 -12.84
N VAL A 117 0.08 -1.74 -11.73
CA VAL A 117 -1.23 -2.14 -11.21
C VAL A 117 -2.32 -1.42 -11.99
N PHE A 118 -3.38 -2.12 -12.38
CA PHE A 118 -4.57 -1.49 -12.96
C PHE A 118 -5.33 -0.72 -11.88
N LEU A 119 -5.27 0.60 -11.95
CA LEU A 119 -5.95 1.46 -11.00
C LEU A 119 -7.44 1.54 -11.32
N ILE A 120 -8.27 1.18 -10.34
CA ILE A 120 -9.73 1.30 -10.44
C ILE A 120 -10.16 2.61 -9.78
N GLY A 121 -10.83 3.44 -10.57
CA GLY A 121 -11.51 4.63 -10.07
C GLY A 121 -12.92 4.34 -9.56
N SER A 122 -13.54 5.35 -8.98
CA SER A 122 -14.94 5.38 -8.60
C SER A 122 -15.62 6.60 -9.21
N THR A 123 -16.93 6.73 -9.05
CA THR A 123 -17.70 7.92 -9.52
C THR A 123 -17.20 9.22 -8.94
N TYR A 124 -16.52 9.15 -7.78
CA TYR A 124 -15.91 10.29 -7.10
C TYR A 124 -14.67 9.83 -6.33
N TRP A 125 -13.94 10.74 -5.71
CA TRP A 125 -12.76 10.41 -4.91
C TRP A 125 -13.11 9.57 -3.69
N ASN A 126 -12.37 8.49 -3.45
CA ASN A 126 -12.57 7.56 -2.34
C ASN A 126 -12.10 8.17 -1.02
N MET A 127 -12.81 9.15 -0.53
CA MET A 127 -12.50 9.82 0.74
C MET A 127 -13.69 9.73 1.69
N VAL A 128 -13.44 9.41 2.95
CA VAL A 128 -14.42 9.41 4.03
C VAL A 128 -14.07 10.54 4.99
N TYR A 129 -14.99 11.43 5.24
CA TYR A 129 -14.84 12.51 6.19
C TYR A 129 -15.34 12.09 7.56
N GLY A 130 -14.50 12.24 8.58
CA GLY A 130 -14.89 12.00 9.97
C GLY A 130 -15.93 13.03 10.44
N LYS A 131 -16.85 12.58 11.29
CA LYS A 131 -17.76 13.49 11.98
C LYS A 131 -16.96 14.31 12.98
N ASP A 132 -17.16 15.63 12.99
CA ASP A 132 -16.63 16.48 14.05
C ASP A 132 -17.25 16.05 15.38
N SER A 133 -16.42 15.71 16.34
CA SER A 133 -16.81 15.49 17.74
C SER A 133 -16.68 16.78 18.50
#